data_766ebe87d2ae0f281249ce8f1ca5f8fb
#
_entry.id   766ebe87d2ae0f281249ce8f1ca5f8fb
#
_cell.length_a   1.000
_cell.length_b   1.000
_cell.length_c   1.000
_cell.angle_alpha   90.00
_cell.angle_beta   90.00
_cell.angle_gamma   90.00
#
_symmetry.space_group_name_H-M   'P 1'
#
loop_
_entity.id
_entity.type
_entity.pdbx_description
1 polymer ?
#
loop_
_entity_poly.entity_id
_entity_poly.type
_entity_poly.pdbx_seq_one_letter_code
_entity_poly.pdbx_strand_id
1 'polypeptide(L)'
;MKLKQNSVVPNYQQIADSFKTDILAGRYEQGEFLPSIRGLAKDLKISVITTMKAYEQLADEGLITAAQGKGFYVNAQDSEMIKEQHLRKVEESLTDAIAAAEVAGISNDELKGMLEALLEVDK
;
A
#
# COMPACT_ATOMS: atom_id res chain seq x y z
N MET A 1 0.36 -13.33 4.27
CA MET A 1 1.19 -12.10 4.31
C MET A 1 2.53 -12.39 4.94
N LYS A 2 3.57 -11.90 4.35
CA LYS A 2 4.93 -12.11 4.84
C LYS A 2 5.68 -10.79 4.90
N LEU A 3 6.15 -10.41 6.08
CA LEU A 3 6.85 -9.15 6.28
C LEU A 3 8.34 -9.29 5.96
N LYS A 4 8.90 -8.26 5.31
CA LYS A 4 10.34 -8.21 5.00
C LYS A 4 11.07 -7.60 6.19
N GLN A 5 11.94 -8.38 6.82
CA GLN A 5 12.65 -7.99 8.04
C GLN A 5 13.67 -6.87 7.80
N ASN A 6 14.32 -6.87 6.65
CA ASN A 6 15.42 -5.93 6.33
C ASN A 6 14.97 -4.80 5.38
N SER A 7 13.65 -4.57 5.26
CA SER A 7 13.16 -3.51 4.41
C SER A 7 13.26 -2.15 5.12
N VAL A 8 13.52 -1.10 4.36
CA VAL A 8 13.42 0.29 4.86
C VAL A 8 11.97 0.68 5.13
N VAL A 9 11.01 -0.08 4.60
CA VAL A 9 9.58 0.17 4.83
C VAL A 9 9.18 -0.42 6.18
N PRO A 10 8.64 0.38 7.11
CA PRO A 10 8.21 -0.12 8.41
C PRO A 10 7.16 -1.23 8.29
N ASN A 11 7.11 -2.11 9.29
CA ASN A 11 6.17 -3.22 9.29
C ASN A 11 4.71 -2.78 9.14
N TYR A 12 4.29 -1.71 9.83
CA TYR A 12 2.91 -1.25 9.71
C TYR A 12 2.57 -0.83 8.28
N GLN A 13 3.52 -0.20 7.59
CA GLN A 13 3.31 0.23 6.20
C GLN A 13 3.24 -0.97 5.26
N GLN A 14 4.07 -1.98 5.47
CA GLN A 14 4.01 -3.22 4.68
C GLN A 14 2.65 -3.91 4.83
N ILE A 15 2.11 -3.94 6.05
CA ILE A 15 0.79 -4.51 6.33
C ILE A 15 -0.30 -3.72 5.61
N ALA A 16 -0.28 -2.40 5.75
CA ALA A 16 -1.27 -1.53 5.11
C ALA A 16 -1.21 -1.67 3.60
N ASP A 17 -0.02 -1.64 3.01
CA ASP A 17 0.16 -1.78 1.56
C ASP A 17 -0.34 -3.13 1.05
N SER A 18 -0.10 -4.21 1.79
CA SER A 18 -0.55 -5.55 1.42
C SER A 18 -2.08 -5.64 1.38
N PHE A 19 -2.76 -5.15 2.42
CA PHE A 19 -4.21 -5.14 2.46
C PHE A 19 -4.80 -4.22 1.39
N LYS A 20 -4.21 -3.04 1.21
CA LYS A 20 -4.66 -2.10 0.19
C LYS A 20 -4.61 -2.74 -1.19
N THR A 21 -3.49 -3.39 -1.51
CA THR A 21 -3.34 -4.11 -2.78
C THR A 21 -4.43 -5.16 -2.95
N ASP A 22 -4.69 -5.96 -1.93
CA ASP A 22 -5.70 -7.02 -1.97
C ASP A 22 -7.12 -6.46 -2.11
N ILE A 23 -7.43 -5.41 -1.37
CA ILE A 23 -8.75 -4.76 -1.43
C ILE A 23 -8.99 -4.18 -2.83
N LEU A 24 -8.01 -3.45 -3.37
CA LEU A 24 -8.14 -2.83 -4.68
C LEU A 24 -8.15 -3.86 -5.81
N ALA A 25 -7.54 -5.02 -5.61
CA ALA A 25 -7.57 -6.11 -6.58
C ALA A 25 -8.86 -6.95 -6.52
N GLY A 26 -9.76 -6.63 -5.59
CA GLY A 26 -11.03 -7.34 -5.46
C GLY A 26 -10.93 -8.66 -4.70
N ARG A 27 -9.84 -8.90 -3.97
CA ARG A 27 -9.69 -10.12 -3.16
C ARG A 27 -10.53 -10.13 -1.89
N TYR A 28 -10.98 -8.95 -1.49
CA TYR A 28 -11.95 -8.78 -0.40
C TYR A 28 -13.23 -8.19 -0.97
N GLU A 29 -14.35 -8.73 -0.54
CA GLU A 29 -15.66 -8.19 -0.92
C GLU A 29 -16.06 -7.08 0.05
N GLN A 30 -16.92 -6.17 -0.41
CA GLN A 30 -17.50 -5.15 0.45
C GLN A 30 -18.17 -5.83 1.65
N GLY A 31 -17.87 -5.34 2.84
CA GLY A 31 -18.43 -5.88 4.08
C GLY A 31 -17.67 -7.05 4.68
N GLU A 32 -16.71 -7.60 3.95
CA GLU A 32 -15.88 -8.69 4.45
C GLU A 32 -14.94 -8.16 5.54
N PHE A 33 -14.78 -8.92 6.64
CA PHE A 33 -13.91 -8.51 7.73
C PHE A 33 -12.46 -8.91 7.48
N LEU A 34 -11.55 -8.00 7.79
CA LEU A 34 -10.13 -8.33 7.85
C LEU A 34 -9.85 -9.21 9.07
N PRO A 35 -8.70 -9.90 9.10
CA PRO A 35 -8.29 -10.62 10.32
C PRO A 35 -8.30 -9.69 11.52
N SER A 36 -8.58 -10.22 12.71
CA SER A 36 -8.53 -9.41 13.92
C SER A 36 -7.12 -8.87 14.15
N ILE A 37 -7.02 -7.70 14.75
CA ILE A 37 -5.72 -7.08 15.05
C ILE A 37 -4.86 -8.02 15.89
N ARG A 38 -5.43 -8.62 16.94
CA ARG A 38 -4.69 -9.54 17.81
C ARG A 38 -4.28 -10.81 17.08
N GLY A 39 -5.17 -11.36 16.26
CA GLY A 39 -4.88 -12.57 15.48
C GLY A 39 -3.76 -12.33 14.48
N LEU A 40 -3.82 -11.23 13.75
CA LEU A 40 -2.78 -10.90 12.77
C LEU A 40 -1.44 -10.61 13.45
N ALA A 41 -1.45 -9.86 14.55
CA ALA A 41 -0.23 -9.58 15.31
C ALA A 41 0.44 -10.87 15.78
N LYS A 42 -0.35 -11.82 16.27
CA LYS A 42 0.15 -13.14 16.69
C LYS A 42 0.75 -13.91 15.51
N ASP A 43 0.03 -13.96 14.40
CA ASP A 43 0.47 -14.69 13.20
C ASP A 43 1.76 -14.12 12.61
N LEU A 44 1.90 -12.80 12.61
CA LEU A 44 3.08 -12.13 12.07
C LEU A 44 4.20 -11.94 13.10
N LYS A 45 3.93 -12.28 14.37
CA LYS A 45 4.90 -12.14 15.50
C LYS A 45 5.35 -10.69 15.66
N ILE A 46 4.40 -9.77 15.63
CA ILE A 46 4.63 -8.33 15.82
C ILE A 46 3.70 -7.80 16.92
N SER A 47 3.90 -6.54 17.30
CA SER A 47 3.07 -5.94 18.35
C SER A 47 1.66 -5.64 17.85
N VAL A 48 0.70 -5.66 18.77
CA VAL A 48 -0.67 -5.23 18.52
C VAL A 48 -0.70 -3.76 18.08
N ILE A 49 0.14 -2.92 18.67
CA ILE A 49 0.23 -1.49 18.34
C ILE A 49 0.61 -1.29 16.88
N THR A 50 1.61 -2.03 16.39
CA THR A 50 2.06 -1.96 14.99
C THR A 50 0.93 -2.35 14.04
N THR A 51 0.22 -3.44 14.35
CA THR A 51 -0.91 -3.90 13.55
C THR A 51 -2.06 -2.89 13.56
N MET A 52 -2.37 -2.34 14.74
CA MET A 52 -3.40 -1.31 14.88
C MET A 52 -3.08 -0.08 14.03
N LYS A 53 -1.82 0.35 14.01
CA LYS A 53 -1.38 1.49 13.21
C LYS A 53 -1.65 1.27 11.72
N ALA A 54 -1.42 0.04 11.23
CA ALA A 54 -1.71 -0.30 9.84
C ALA A 54 -3.21 -0.20 9.54
N TYR A 55 -4.06 -0.73 10.43
CA TYR A 55 -5.51 -0.68 10.25
C TYR A 55 -6.05 0.75 10.35
N GLU A 56 -5.52 1.56 11.25
CA GLU A 56 -5.88 2.97 11.35
C GLU A 56 -5.57 3.71 10.06
N GLN A 57 -4.43 3.44 9.45
CA GLN A 57 -4.05 4.03 8.17
C GLN A 57 -5.05 3.65 7.07
N LEU A 58 -5.41 2.37 6.99
CA LEU A 58 -6.41 1.89 6.01
C LEU A 58 -7.77 2.56 6.23
N ALA A 59 -8.17 2.74 7.49
CA ALA A 59 -9.41 3.40 7.83
C ALA A 59 -9.38 4.89 7.45
N ASP A 60 -8.26 5.56 7.69
CA ASP A 60 -8.08 6.97 7.32
C ASP A 60 -8.13 7.16 5.81
N GLU A 61 -7.67 6.17 5.05
CA GLU A 61 -7.74 6.18 3.59
C GLU A 61 -9.12 5.79 3.06
N GLY A 62 -10.06 5.44 3.93
CA GLY A 62 -11.43 5.11 3.53
C GLY A 62 -11.62 3.69 3.01
N LEU A 63 -10.63 2.82 3.18
CA LEU A 63 -10.68 1.46 2.66
C LEU A 63 -11.42 0.49 3.58
N ILE A 64 -11.40 0.74 4.88
CA ILE A 64 -12.04 -0.09 5.88
C ILE A 64 -12.74 0.78 6.93
N THR A 65 -13.66 0.18 7.66
CA THR A 65 -14.40 0.84 8.75
C THR A 65 -14.40 -0.07 9.98
N ALA A 66 -14.24 0.54 11.14
CA ALA A 66 -14.33 -0.18 12.40
C ALA A 66 -15.79 -0.51 12.72
N ALA A 67 -16.06 -1.78 13.00
CA ALA A 67 -17.35 -2.22 13.56
C ALA A 67 -17.13 -2.50 15.02
N GLN A 68 -17.76 -1.73 15.89
CA GLN A 68 -17.56 -1.82 17.34
C GLN A 68 -17.76 -3.25 17.84
N GLY A 69 -16.74 -3.79 18.50
CA GLY A 69 -16.76 -5.13 19.04
C GLY A 69 -16.62 -6.27 18.03
N LYS A 70 -16.50 -5.96 16.73
CA LYS A 70 -16.44 -6.97 15.67
C LYS A 70 -15.20 -6.92 14.79
N GLY A 71 -14.41 -5.83 14.86
CA GLY A 71 -13.22 -5.66 14.04
C GLY A 71 -13.42 -4.64 12.91
N PHE A 72 -12.71 -4.85 11.81
CA PHE A 72 -12.73 -3.92 10.66
C PHE A 72 -13.25 -4.63 9.42
N TYR A 73 -14.14 -3.99 8.69
CA TYR A 73 -14.67 -4.53 7.44
C TYR A 73 -14.33 -3.62 6.26
N VAL A 74 -14.32 -4.23 5.07
CA VAL A 74 -13.96 -3.56 3.83
C VAL A 74 -15.13 -2.69 3.33
N ASN A 75 -14.82 -1.43 3.00
CA ASN A 75 -15.81 -0.49 2.47
C ASN A 75 -16.06 -0.73 0.99
N ALA A 76 -17.20 -0.24 0.50
CA ALA A 76 -17.48 -0.20 -0.93
C ALA A 76 -16.38 0.58 -1.64
N GLN A 77 -15.91 0.08 -2.77
CA GLN A 77 -14.88 0.73 -3.56
C GLN A 77 -15.49 1.45 -4.76
N ASP A 78 -15.30 2.77 -4.79
CA ASP A 78 -15.65 3.58 -5.95
C ASP A 78 -14.51 3.47 -6.95
N SER A 79 -14.77 2.90 -8.13
CA SER A 79 -13.76 2.67 -9.15
C SER A 79 -13.08 3.95 -9.64
N GLU A 80 -13.80 5.07 -9.66
CA GLU A 80 -13.22 6.36 -10.06
C GLU A 80 -12.23 6.87 -9.01
N MET A 81 -12.59 6.78 -7.73
CA MET A 81 -11.70 7.16 -6.64
C MET A 81 -10.45 6.28 -6.60
N ILE A 82 -10.61 4.98 -6.85
CA ILE A 82 -9.50 4.03 -6.90
C ILE A 82 -8.51 4.44 -7.99
N LYS A 83 -9.02 4.70 -9.20
CA LYS A 83 -8.18 5.14 -10.32
C LYS A 83 -7.42 6.41 -9.98
N GLU A 84 -8.09 7.37 -9.36
CA GLU A 84 -7.50 8.65 -9.00
C GLU A 84 -6.37 8.49 -7.99
N GLN A 85 -6.58 7.66 -6.97
CA GLN A 85 -5.56 7.38 -5.97
C GLN A 85 -4.33 6.71 -6.59
N HIS A 86 -4.55 5.75 -7.47
CA HIS A 86 -3.45 5.07 -8.17
C HIS A 86 -2.67 6.03 -9.06
N LEU A 87 -3.37 6.90 -9.80
CA LEU A 87 -2.73 7.92 -10.63
C LEU A 87 -1.84 8.85 -9.80
N ARG A 88 -2.34 9.32 -8.66
CA ARG A 88 -1.57 10.18 -7.76
C ARG A 88 -0.30 9.47 -7.28
N LYS A 89 -0.41 8.19 -6.93
CA LYS A 89 0.76 7.43 -6.47
C LYS A 89 1.82 7.31 -7.57
N VAL A 90 1.40 7.03 -8.80
CA VAL A 90 2.31 6.98 -9.95
C VAL A 90 2.97 8.33 -10.17
N GLU A 91 2.19 9.42 -10.16
CA GLU A 91 2.72 10.77 -10.34
C GLU A 91 3.73 11.14 -9.26
N GLU A 92 3.44 10.83 -7.99
CA GLU A 92 4.36 11.07 -6.88
C GLU A 92 5.67 10.31 -7.07
N SER A 93 5.60 9.06 -7.45
CA SER A 93 6.78 8.22 -7.66
C SER A 93 7.63 8.74 -8.82
N LEU A 94 6.98 9.19 -9.91
CA LEU A 94 7.69 9.78 -11.04
C LEU A 94 8.33 11.12 -10.65
N THR A 95 7.63 11.94 -9.89
CA THR A 95 8.15 13.22 -9.40
C THR A 95 9.38 13.00 -8.53
N ASP A 96 9.34 12.00 -7.63
CA ASP A 96 10.49 11.64 -6.80
C ASP A 96 11.66 11.15 -7.65
N ALA A 97 11.38 10.38 -8.70
CA ALA A 97 12.41 9.91 -9.62
C ALA A 97 13.08 11.08 -10.36
N ILE A 98 12.29 12.06 -10.81
CA ILE A 98 12.80 13.25 -11.48
C ILE A 98 13.72 14.05 -10.55
N ALA A 99 13.31 14.25 -9.31
CA ALA A 99 14.10 14.95 -8.30
C ALA A 99 15.42 14.22 -8.02
N ALA A 100 15.38 12.90 -7.88
CA ALA A 100 16.57 12.09 -7.66
C ALA A 100 17.52 12.16 -8.85
N ALA A 101 16.99 12.15 -10.07
CA ALA A 101 17.78 12.26 -11.29
C ALA A 101 18.52 13.61 -11.37
N GLU A 102 17.86 14.69 -10.97
CA GLU A 102 18.49 16.03 -10.96
C GLU A 102 19.68 16.06 -10.01
N VAL A 103 19.54 15.50 -8.83
CA VAL A 103 20.62 15.42 -7.82
C VAL A 103 21.79 14.60 -8.37
N ALA A 104 21.51 13.52 -9.07
CA ALA A 104 22.51 12.61 -9.63
C ALA A 104 23.12 13.10 -10.94
N GLY A 105 22.63 14.20 -11.49
CA GLY A 105 23.11 14.72 -12.78
C GLY A 105 22.68 13.87 -13.98
N ILE A 106 21.58 13.11 -13.83
CA ILE A 106 21.04 12.28 -14.91
C ILE A 106 20.15 13.15 -15.79
N SER A 107 20.40 13.13 -17.12
CA SER A 107 19.60 13.90 -18.06
C SER A 107 18.20 13.33 -18.23
N ASN A 108 17.29 14.14 -18.76
CA ASN A 108 15.92 13.68 -19.04
C ASN A 108 15.92 12.49 -20.02
N ASP A 109 16.78 12.51 -21.03
CA ASP A 109 16.88 11.41 -21.99
C ASP A 109 17.37 10.13 -21.33
N GLU A 110 18.35 10.24 -20.45
CA GLU A 110 18.84 9.10 -19.68
C GLU A 110 17.76 8.55 -18.76
N LEU A 111 16.99 9.43 -18.10
CA LEU A 111 15.90 9.04 -17.22
C LEU A 111 14.81 8.29 -18.01
N LYS A 112 14.46 8.79 -19.18
CA LYS A 112 13.50 8.12 -20.08
C LYS A 112 14.00 6.74 -20.46
N GLY A 113 15.28 6.59 -20.77
CA GLY A 113 15.90 5.32 -21.10
C GLY A 113 15.84 4.33 -19.95
N MET A 114 16.07 4.81 -18.72
CA MET A 114 15.95 3.98 -17.52
C MET A 114 14.52 3.47 -17.32
N LEU A 115 13.54 4.34 -17.53
CA LEU A 115 12.13 3.96 -17.42
C LEU A 115 11.77 2.91 -18.47
N GLU A 116 12.19 3.10 -19.72
CA GLU A 116 11.95 2.14 -20.79
C GLU A 116 12.55 0.76 -20.46
N ALA A 117 13.77 0.75 -19.94
CA ALA A 117 14.44 -0.49 -19.55
C ALA A 117 13.67 -1.23 -18.44
N LEU A 118 13.18 -0.49 -17.43
CA LEU A 118 12.40 -1.07 -16.35
C LEU A 118 11.06 -1.62 -16.83
N LEU A 119 10.42 -0.95 -17.77
CA LEU A 119 9.16 -1.40 -18.35
C LEU A 119 9.33 -2.71 -19.11
N GLU A 120 10.47 -2.93 -19.76
CA GLU A 120 10.75 -4.17 -20.50
C GLU A 120 11.05 -5.35 -19.60
N VAL A 121 11.66 -5.11 -18.44
CA VAL A 121 12.00 -6.18 -17.48
C VAL A 121 10.75 -6.87 -16.93
N ASP A 122 9.63 -6.13 -16.82
CA ASP A 122 8.38 -6.63 -16.23
C ASP A 122 7.45 -7.33 -17.23
N LYS A 123 7.89 -7.61 -18.43
CA LYS A 123 7.10 -8.32 -19.46
C LYS A 123 7.23 -9.82 -19.35
#